data_715cb5ac60e883a1c64f705375b783d1
#
_entry.id   715cb5ac60e883a1c64f705375b783d1
#
_cell.length_a   1.000
_cell.length_b   1.000
_cell.length_c   1.000
_cell.angle_alpha   90.00
_cell.angle_beta   90.00
_cell.angle_gamma   90.00
#
_symmetry.space_group_name_H-M   'P 1'
#
loop_
_entity.id
_entity.type
_entity.pdbx_description
1 polymer ?
#
loop_
_entity_poly.entity_id
_entity_poly.type
_entity_poly.pdbx_seq_one_letter_code
_entity_poly.pdbx_strand_id
1 'polypeptide(L)'
;MLKAGLVGAGHLGKIHLKLLNQSEKYELVGFHDADAENGRKLESELGYKYFEHFEDLLNEIEMLDIVTPTLYHYDYAMKAINKKIHFFIEKPITQTLKQAEEILYKCREFGIK
;
A
#
# COMPACT_ATOMS: atom_id res chain seq x y z
N MET A 1 -12.94 -12.24 -3.69
CA MET A 1 -12.44 -10.88 -3.37
C MET A 1 -10.93 -10.83 -3.44
N LEU A 2 -10.37 -9.75 -3.91
CA LEU A 2 -8.92 -9.54 -3.89
C LEU A 2 -8.46 -9.21 -2.48
N LYS A 3 -7.38 -9.83 -2.06
CA LYS A 3 -6.78 -9.54 -0.76
C LYS A 3 -5.99 -8.23 -0.87
N ALA A 4 -6.36 -7.26 -0.08
CA ALA A 4 -5.80 -5.91 -0.13
C ALA A 4 -5.06 -5.55 1.15
N GLY A 5 -4.00 -4.79 0.99
CA GLY A 5 -3.27 -4.19 2.10
C GLY A 5 -3.03 -2.72 1.83
N LEU A 6 -2.64 -1.99 2.85
CA LEU A 6 -2.39 -0.56 2.76
C LEU A 6 -1.08 -0.21 3.44
N VAL A 7 -0.34 0.73 2.87
CA VAL A 7 0.85 1.28 3.50
C VAL A 7 0.69 2.80 3.63
N GLY A 8 0.97 3.32 4.84
CA GLY A 8 0.85 4.74 5.12
C GLY A 8 -0.44 5.08 5.86
N ALA A 9 -0.47 4.90 7.18
CA ALA A 9 -1.68 5.07 7.97
C ALA A 9 -1.78 6.47 8.62
N GLY A 10 -1.55 7.52 7.84
CA GLY A 10 -1.84 8.89 8.23
C GLY A 10 -3.33 9.18 8.11
N HIS A 11 -3.68 10.48 8.04
CA HIS A 11 -5.09 10.87 7.96
C HIS A 11 -5.80 10.26 6.75
N LEU A 12 -5.20 10.40 5.56
CA LEU A 12 -5.78 9.84 4.33
C LEU A 12 -5.79 8.31 4.36
N GLY A 13 -4.75 7.71 4.93
CA GLY A 13 -4.67 6.26 5.06
C GLY A 13 -5.81 5.69 5.89
N LYS A 14 -6.21 6.37 6.95
CA LYS A 14 -7.35 5.95 7.78
C LYS A 14 -8.63 5.93 6.98
N ILE A 15 -8.83 6.92 6.12
CA ILE A 15 -10.01 6.99 5.24
C ILE A 15 -10.00 5.82 4.25
N HIS A 16 -8.85 5.54 3.65
CA HIS A 16 -8.70 4.44 2.72
C HIS A 16 -8.92 3.07 3.38
N LEU A 17 -8.42 2.89 4.61
CA LEU A 17 -8.65 1.66 5.37
C LEU A 17 -10.13 1.40 5.56
N LYS A 18 -10.87 2.43 5.91
CA LYS A 18 -12.31 2.30 6.10
C LYS A 18 -13.01 1.93 4.79
N LEU A 19 -12.61 2.58 3.68
CA LEU A 19 -13.21 2.30 2.37
C LEU A 19 -12.90 0.87 1.92
N LEU A 20 -11.67 0.41 2.09
CA LEU A 20 -11.29 -0.95 1.74
C LEU A 20 -12.07 -1.99 2.57
N ASN A 21 -12.22 -1.71 3.87
CA ASN A 21 -12.94 -2.62 4.75
C ASN A 21 -14.43 -2.71 4.43
N GLN A 22 -15.00 -1.65 3.88
CA GLN A 22 -16.41 -1.61 3.50
C GLN A 22 -16.67 -2.13 2.09
N SER A 23 -15.62 -2.27 1.27
CA SER A 23 -15.77 -2.70 -0.12
C SER A 23 -16.11 -4.18 -0.22
N GLU A 24 -17.02 -4.51 -1.13
CA GLU A 24 -17.33 -5.91 -1.44
C GLU A 24 -16.31 -6.53 -2.38
N LYS A 25 -15.44 -5.72 -2.99
CA LYS A 25 -14.43 -6.18 -3.95
C LYS A 25 -13.11 -6.59 -3.30
N TYR A 26 -12.84 -6.09 -2.10
CA TYR A 26 -11.57 -6.29 -1.42
C TYR A 26 -11.77 -6.90 -0.04
N GLU A 27 -10.87 -7.82 0.29
CA GLU A 27 -10.73 -8.32 1.65
C GLU A 27 -9.53 -7.58 2.25
N LEU A 28 -9.76 -6.72 3.24
CA LEU A 28 -8.67 -5.99 3.89
C LEU A 28 -7.90 -6.93 4.81
N VAL A 29 -6.68 -7.29 4.40
CA VAL A 29 -5.80 -8.16 5.20
C VAL A 29 -5.18 -7.39 6.36
N GLY A 30 -4.74 -6.16 6.10
CA GLY A 30 -4.12 -5.33 7.12
C GLY A 30 -3.36 -4.17 6.52
N PHE A 31 -2.52 -3.53 7.35
CA PHE A 31 -1.76 -2.35 6.92
C PHE A 31 -0.37 -2.32 7.53
N HIS A 32 0.50 -1.51 6.95
CA HIS A 32 1.83 -1.21 7.46
C HIS A 32 2.00 0.30 7.55
N ASP A 33 2.75 0.77 8.55
CA ASP A 33 3.17 2.15 8.69
C ASP A 33 4.61 2.14 9.16
N ALA A 34 5.42 3.05 8.63
CA ALA A 34 6.83 3.17 9.02
C ALA A 34 6.98 3.53 10.51
N ASP A 35 5.99 4.22 11.06
CA ASP A 35 5.93 4.53 12.49
C ASP A 35 5.20 3.40 13.21
N ALA A 36 5.97 2.50 13.84
CA ALA A 36 5.42 1.34 14.54
C ALA A 36 4.49 1.73 15.69
N GLU A 37 4.80 2.81 16.40
CA GLU A 37 3.96 3.28 17.48
C GLU A 37 2.58 3.68 16.98
N ASN A 38 2.54 4.46 15.88
CA ASN A 38 1.29 4.83 15.24
C ASN A 38 0.53 3.60 14.73
N GLY A 39 1.23 2.64 14.14
CA GLY A 39 0.63 1.43 13.64
C GLY A 39 -0.06 0.62 14.72
N ARG A 40 0.62 0.40 15.83
CA ARG A 40 0.06 -0.35 16.96
C ARG A 40 -1.12 0.38 17.59
N LYS A 41 -1.05 1.71 17.67
CA LYS A 41 -2.13 2.52 18.20
C LYS A 41 -3.39 2.37 17.34
N LEU A 42 -3.24 2.44 16.01
CA LEU A 42 -4.36 2.32 15.09
C LEU A 42 -4.93 0.90 15.07
N GLU A 43 -4.10 -0.11 15.20
CA GLU A 43 -4.57 -1.48 15.32
C GLU A 43 -5.48 -1.63 16.53
N SER A 44 -5.07 -1.06 17.67
CA SER A 44 -5.86 -1.08 18.89
C SER A 44 -7.16 -0.30 18.77
N GLU A 45 -7.13 0.86 18.15
CA GLU A 45 -8.28 1.74 18.04
C GLU A 45 -9.29 1.32 16.97
N LEU A 46 -8.79 0.86 15.80
CA LEU A 46 -9.63 0.60 14.64
C LEU A 46 -9.89 -0.89 14.39
N GLY A 47 -9.08 -1.76 14.97
CA GLY A 47 -9.26 -3.20 14.84
C GLY A 47 -8.70 -3.82 13.58
N TYR A 48 -8.00 -3.06 12.74
CA TYR A 48 -7.34 -3.59 11.55
C TYR A 48 -5.96 -4.13 11.93
N LYS A 49 -5.55 -5.24 11.30
CA LYS A 49 -4.27 -5.86 11.62
C LYS A 49 -3.09 -5.00 11.16
N TYR A 50 -2.18 -4.67 12.08
CA TYR A 50 -0.94 -3.97 11.76
C TYR A 50 0.17 -4.97 11.50
N PHE A 51 0.91 -4.77 10.38
CA PHE A 51 2.10 -5.55 10.06
C PHE A 51 3.33 -4.70 10.34
N GLU A 52 4.12 -5.09 11.32
CA GLU A 52 5.33 -4.37 11.69
C GLU A 52 6.36 -4.38 10.56
N HIS A 53 6.43 -5.47 9.82
CA HIS A 53 7.32 -5.59 8.67
C HIS A 53 6.52 -5.58 7.37
N PHE A 54 6.88 -4.66 6.49
CA PHE A 54 6.16 -4.48 5.23
C PHE A 54 6.17 -5.74 4.37
N GLU A 55 7.29 -6.47 4.34
CA GLU A 55 7.42 -7.70 3.58
C GLU A 55 6.39 -8.76 3.98
N ASP A 56 6.06 -8.81 5.27
CA ASP A 56 5.06 -9.76 5.75
C ASP A 56 3.68 -9.44 5.20
N LEU A 57 3.35 -8.15 5.11
CA LEU A 57 2.11 -7.73 4.48
C LEU A 57 2.09 -8.10 3.00
N LEU A 58 3.18 -7.81 2.27
CA LEU A 58 3.26 -8.12 0.84
C LEU A 58 3.03 -9.60 0.55
N ASN A 59 3.46 -10.48 1.43
CA ASN A 59 3.31 -11.92 1.23
C ASN A 59 1.87 -12.41 1.34
N GLU A 60 0.97 -11.60 1.86
CA GLU A 60 -0.42 -11.99 2.11
C GLU A 60 -1.44 -11.27 1.24
N ILE A 61 -1.01 -10.35 0.37
CA ILE A 61 -1.92 -9.51 -0.40
C ILE A 61 -1.73 -9.68 -1.91
N GLU A 62 -2.75 -9.27 -2.65
CA GLU A 62 -2.77 -9.25 -4.11
C GLU A 62 -2.81 -7.82 -4.66
N MET A 63 -3.21 -6.86 -3.83
CA MET A 63 -3.29 -5.44 -4.17
C MET A 63 -2.79 -4.60 -3.00
N LEU A 64 -1.99 -3.59 -3.28
CA LEU A 64 -1.45 -2.66 -2.29
C LEU A 64 -1.94 -1.25 -2.56
N ASP A 65 -2.53 -0.61 -1.55
CA ASP A 65 -2.93 0.79 -1.59
C ASP A 65 -1.82 1.62 -0.93
N ILE A 66 -1.11 2.44 -1.72
CA ILE A 66 0.02 3.24 -1.25
C ILE A 66 -0.46 4.65 -0.93
N VAL A 67 -0.52 4.98 0.36
CA VAL A 67 -1.03 6.26 0.88
C VAL A 67 0.03 6.98 1.71
N THR A 68 1.30 6.64 1.53
CA THR A 68 2.41 7.32 2.18
C THR A 68 2.64 8.71 1.57
N PRO A 69 3.46 9.56 2.21
CA PRO A 69 3.92 10.78 1.53
C PRO A 69 4.61 10.44 0.21
N THR A 70 4.50 11.36 -0.76
CA THR A 70 5.01 11.15 -2.13
C THR A 70 6.46 10.68 -2.17
N LEU A 71 7.29 11.16 -1.22
CA LEU A 71 8.69 10.78 -1.10
C LEU A 71 8.91 9.27 -1.08
N TYR A 72 7.96 8.52 -0.53
CA TYR A 72 8.11 7.07 -0.36
C TYR A 72 7.36 6.24 -1.40
N HIS A 73 6.59 6.86 -2.29
CA HIS A 73 5.79 6.15 -3.29
C HIS A 73 6.63 5.22 -4.16
N TYR A 74 7.77 5.72 -4.63
CA TYR A 74 8.64 4.94 -5.52
C TYR A 74 9.11 3.65 -4.86
N ASP A 75 9.62 3.74 -3.63
CA ASP A 75 10.16 2.57 -2.94
C ASP A 75 9.11 1.49 -2.70
N TYR A 76 7.92 1.89 -2.25
CA TYR A 76 6.85 0.92 -2.01
C TYR A 76 6.31 0.33 -3.31
N ALA A 77 6.17 1.15 -4.35
CA ALA A 77 5.72 0.68 -5.65
C ALA A 77 6.71 -0.35 -6.23
N MET A 78 8.02 -0.08 -6.14
CA MET A 78 9.02 -1.01 -6.66
C MET A 78 9.02 -2.33 -5.89
N LYS A 79 8.79 -2.31 -4.59
CA LYS A 79 8.66 -3.53 -3.80
C LYS A 79 7.43 -4.35 -4.22
N ALA A 80 6.31 -3.68 -4.47
CA ALA A 80 5.10 -4.33 -4.95
C ALA A 80 5.33 -4.97 -6.32
N ILE A 81 5.97 -4.25 -7.24
CA ILE A 81 6.27 -4.75 -8.57
C ILE A 81 7.15 -5.99 -8.51
N ASN A 82 8.18 -5.97 -7.67
CA ASN A 82 9.09 -7.10 -7.52
C ASN A 82 8.39 -8.37 -6.99
N LYS A 83 7.31 -8.20 -6.25
CA LYS A 83 6.46 -9.31 -5.79
C LYS A 83 5.29 -9.58 -6.71
N LYS A 84 5.20 -8.86 -7.83
CA LYS A 84 4.11 -8.96 -8.82
C LYS A 84 2.73 -8.70 -8.20
N ILE A 85 2.68 -7.68 -7.34
CA ILE A 85 1.45 -7.27 -6.67
C ILE A 85 0.93 -6.00 -7.33
N HIS A 86 -0.35 -5.96 -7.65
CA HIS A 86 -1.00 -4.77 -8.19
C HIS A 86 -1.04 -3.68 -7.12
N PHE A 87 -1.02 -2.41 -7.53
CA PHE A 87 -1.03 -1.33 -6.55
C PHE A 87 -1.77 -0.09 -7.08
N PHE A 88 -2.19 0.73 -6.14
CA PHE A 88 -2.80 2.03 -6.38
C PHE A 88 -1.97 3.09 -5.67
N ILE A 89 -1.67 4.20 -6.35
CA ILE A 89 -0.94 5.34 -5.78
C ILE A 89 -1.70 6.63 -6.09
N GLU A 90 -1.87 7.48 -5.05
CA GLU A 90 -2.42 8.81 -5.26
C GLU A 90 -1.41 9.71 -5.98
N LYS A 91 -1.94 10.70 -6.71
CA LYS A 91 -1.08 11.70 -7.37
C LYS A 91 -0.54 12.71 -6.36
N PRO A 92 0.68 13.21 -6.56
CA PRO A 92 1.61 12.82 -7.61
C PRO A 92 2.21 11.44 -7.34
N ILE A 93 2.40 10.64 -8.39
CA ILE A 93 2.87 9.27 -8.26
C ILE A 93 4.24 9.21 -7.60
N THR A 94 5.15 10.09 -8.01
CA THR A 94 6.50 10.15 -7.48
C THR A 94 6.98 11.60 -7.45
N GLN A 95 8.16 11.83 -6.82
CA GLN A 95 8.76 13.15 -6.78
C GLN A 95 9.35 13.59 -8.11
N THR A 96 9.77 12.64 -8.96
CA THR A 96 10.41 12.96 -10.24
C THR A 96 9.74 12.19 -11.38
N LEU A 97 9.78 12.81 -12.56
CA LEU A 97 9.27 12.17 -13.78
C LEU A 97 10.03 10.88 -14.08
N LYS A 98 11.34 10.86 -13.83
CA LYS A 98 12.16 9.67 -14.06
C LYS A 98 11.68 8.48 -13.23
N GLN A 99 11.37 8.71 -11.97
CA GLN A 99 10.84 7.64 -11.10
C GLN A 99 9.48 7.14 -11.58
N ALA A 100 8.60 8.05 -12.02
CA ALA A 100 7.30 7.68 -12.55
C ALA A 100 7.43 6.84 -13.82
N GLU A 101 8.34 7.22 -14.71
CA GLU A 101 8.60 6.48 -15.94
C GLU A 101 9.13 5.07 -15.65
N GLU A 102 10.01 4.94 -14.66
CA GLU A 102 10.56 3.66 -14.27
C GLU A 102 9.48 2.73 -13.72
N ILE A 103 8.58 3.26 -12.90
CA ILE A 103 7.45 2.49 -12.39
C ILE A 103 6.56 1.99 -13.53
N LEU A 104 6.22 2.85 -14.47
CA LEU A 104 5.40 2.48 -15.61
C LEU A 104 6.06 1.40 -16.47
N TYR A 105 7.35 1.54 -16.72
CA TYR A 105 8.11 0.54 -17.47
C TYR A 105 8.08 -0.83 -16.79
N LYS A 106 8.35 -0.86 -15.48
CA LYS A 106 8.36 -2.09 -14.71
C LYS A 106 6.97 -2.72 -14.63
N CYS A 107 5.93 -1.92 -14.51
CA CYS A 107 4.56 -2.43 -14.50
C CYS A 107 4.23 -3.15 -15.82
N ARG A 108 4.63 -2.59 -16.94
CA ARG A 108 4.43 -3.22 -18.25
C ARG A 108 5.20 -4.51 -18.36
N GLU A 109 6.46 -4.53 -17.89
CA GLU A 109 7.31 -5.70 -17.94
C GLU A 109 6.73 -6.87 -17.15
N PHE A 110 6.12 -6.59 -16.00
CA PHE A 110 5.57 -7.63 -15.13
C PHE A 110 4.06 -7.83 -15.25
N GLY A 111 3.37 -7.10 -16.13
CA GLY A 111 1.93 -7.22 -16.31
C GLY A 111 1.12 -6.70 -15.13
N ILE A 112 1.62 -5.71 -14.41
CA ILE A 112 0.96 -5.12 -13.25
C ILE A 112 0.14 -3.91 -13.67
N LYS A 113 -0.99 -3.73 -13.01
CA LYS A 113 -1.90 -2.60 -13.26
C LYS A 113 -1.84 -1.56 -12.16
#